data_e8e49219adc102d9191ee33b39a368e4
#
_entry.id   e8e49219adc102d9191ee33b39a368e4
#
_cell.length_a   1.000
_cell.length_b   1.000
_cell.length_c   1.000
_cell.angle_alpha   90.00
_cell.angle_beta   90.00
_cell.angle_gamma   90.00
#
_symmetry.space_group_name_H-M   'P 1'
#
loop_
_entity.id
_entity.type
_entity.pdbx_description
1 polymer ?
#
loop_
_entity_poly.entity_id
_entity_poly.type
_entity_poly.pdbx_seq_one_letter_code
_entity_poly.pdbx_strand_id
1 'polypeptide(L)'
;DITVSLGVQVRRAVELLVAAFSEAGAHARETGAPDPLPEGPVVYEAAVTVMMRVVFLLFAQERGLLPETALFSDAYGLAGCLDDLDARARAEHEESLDATTQVWHRLLATSRLLHQGSSFEDLRMPSYGGSLFDPVRFPFLTETTSRGLVVRVSDRVMPVSYTHLRAH
;
A
#
# COMPACT_ATOMS: atom_id res chain seq x y z
N ASP A 1 -7.74 -7.21 24.91
CA ASP A 1 -6.41 -7.68 24.58
C ASP A 1 -5.91 -7.00 23.30
N ILE A 2 -4.70 -6.47 23.35
CA ILE A 2 -4.07 -5.76 22.23
C ILE A 2 -3.95 -6.67 21.00
N THR A 3 -3.60 -7.93 21.19
CA THR A 3 -3.45 -8.90 20.10
C THR A 3 -4.76 -9.14 19.36
N VAL A 4 -5.84 -9.29 20.11
CA VAL A 4 -7.20 -9.50 19.55
C VAL A 4 -7.64 -8.24 18.80
N SER A 5 -7.42 -7.06 19.40
CA SER A 5 -7.77 -5.78 18.77
C SER A 5 -7.00 -5.57 17.47
N LEU A 6 -5.69 -5.84 17.44
CA LEU A 6 -4.87 -5.73 16.23
C LEU A 6 -5.37 -6.70 15.16
N GLY A 7 -5.70 -7.93 15.53
CA GLY A 7 -6.24 -8.92 14.58
C GLY A 7 -7.53 -8.46 13.93
N VAL A 8 -8.44 -7.88 14.70
CA VAL A 8 -9.70 -7.32 14.15
C VAL A 8 -9.42 -6.18 13.19
N GLN A 9 -8.50 -5.31 13.52
CA GLN A 9 -8.16 -4.15 12.68
C GLN A 9 -7.48 -4.56 11.37
N VAL A 10 -6.57 -5.51 11.42
CA VAL A 10 -5.93 -6.06 10.21
C VAL A 10 -6.97 -6.71 9.31
N ARG A 11 -7.91 -7.47 9.89
CA ARG A 11 -9.00 -8.09 9.13
C ARG A 11 -9.84 -7.04 8.42
N ARG A 12 -10.21 -5.98 9.11
CA ARG A 12 -11.00 -4.89 8.52
C ARG A 12 -10.25 -4.20 7.38
N ALA A 13 -8.96 -3.96 7.56
CA ALA A 13 -8.12 -3.38 6.52
C ALA A 13 -8.04 -4.28 5.28
N VAL A 14 -7.90 -5.59 5.49
CA VAL A 14 -7.90 -6.57 4.40
C VAL A 14 -9.23 -6.54 3.65
N GLU A 15 -10.34 -6.49 4.36
CA GLU A 15 -11.68 -6.40 3.75
C GLU A 15 -11.84 -5.14 2.89
N LEU A 16 -11.33 -4.00 3.35
CA LEU A 16 -11.34 -2.76 2.60
C LEU A 16 -10.50 -2.84 1.32
N LEU A 17 -9.33 -3.50 1.39
CA LEU A 17 -8.48 -3.71 0.23
C LEU A 17 -9.14 -4.66 -0.79
N VAL A 18 -9.74 -5.74 -0.33
CA VAL A 18 -10.47 -6.67 -1.21
C VAL A 18 -11.60 -5.93 -1.93
N ALA A 19 -12.33 -5.09 -1.21
CA ALA A 19 -13.39 -4.27 -1.82
C ALA A 19 -12.82 -3.30 -2.87
N ALA A 20 -11.70 -2.65 -2.58
CA ALA A 20 -11.04 -1.74 -3.53
C ALA A 20 -10.56 -2.47 -4.79
N PHE A 21 -9.98 -3.66 -4.64
CA PHE A 21 -9.56 -4.48 -5.77
C PHE A 21 -10.78 -4.92 -6.61
N SER A 22 -11.85 -5.30 -5.94
CA SER A 22 -13.09 -5.72 -6.62
C SER A 22 -13.72 -4.58 -7.40
N GLU A 23 -13.68 -3.35 -6.88
CA GLU A 23 -14.13 -2.16 -7.61
C GLU A 23 -13.30 -1.91 -8.87
N ALA A 24 -11.98 -2.09 -8.79
CA ALA A 24 -11.12 -1.94 -9.96
C ALA A 24 -11.46 -2.98 -11.04
N GLY A 25 -11.74 -4.22 -10.64
CA GLY A 25 -12.20 -5.27 -11.55
C GLY A 25 -13.54 -4.95 -12.21
N ALA A 26 -14.49 -4.47 -11.42
CA ALA A 26 -15.80 -4.05 -11.91
C ALA A 26 -15.68 -2.89 -12.91
N HIS A 27 -14.85 -1.90 -12.60
CA HIS A 27 -14.61 -0.77 -13.49
C HIS A 27 -14.00 -1.22 -14.83
N ALA A 28 -13.04 -2.13 -14.78
CA ALA A 28 -12.46 -2.69 -16.00
C ALA A 28 -13.52 -3.37 -16.88
N ARG A 29 -14.38 -4.18 -16.28
CA ARG A 29 -15.48 -4.86 -17.01
C ARG A 29 -16.44 -3.84 -17.62
N GLU A 30 -16.81 -2.79 -16.88
CA GLU A 30 -17.72 -1.75 -17.37
C GLU A 30 -17.16 -0.99 -18.56
N THR A 31 -15.85 -0.78 -18.60
CA THR A 31 -15.18 -0.10 -19.70
C THR A 31 -14.80 -1.02 -20.86
N GLY A 32 -15.18 -2.31 -20.80
CA GLY A 32 -14.89 -3.27 -21.83
C GLY A 32 -13.47 -3.81 -21.83
N ALA A 33 -12.69 -3.50 -20.81
CA ALA A 33 -11.35 -4.04 -20.62
C ALA A 33 -11.40 -5.45 -20.02
N PRO A 34 -10.34 -6.27 -20.21
CA PRO A 34 -10.27 -7.55 -19.52
C PRO A 34 -10.27 -7.38 -18.01
N ASP A 35 -10.90 -8.32 -17.29
CA ASP A 35 -10.86 -8.32 -15.83
C ASP A 35 -9.41 -8.55 -15.37
N PRO A 36 -8.81 -7.61 -14.62
CA PRO A 36 -7.42 -7.74 -14.19
C PRO A 36 -7.25 -8.69 -13.00
N LEU A 37 -8.34 -9.08 -12.34
CA LEU A 37 -8.24 -9.81 -11.07
C LEU A 37 -8.08 -11.32 -11.29
N PRO A 38 -7.22 -11.97 -10.48
CA PRO A 38 -7.17 -13.42 -10.39
C PRO A 38 -8.39 -13.96 -9.62
N GLU A 39 -8.39 -15.24 -9.33
CA GLU A 39 -9.42 -15.89 -8.52
C GLU A 39 -9.54 -15.24 -7.12
N GLY A 40 -10.75 -15.30 -6.55
CA GLY A 40 -11.03 -14.72 -5.23
C GLY A 40 -10.03 -15.06 -4.14
N PRO A 41 -9.64 -16.34 -3.95
CA PRO A 41 -8.63 -16.68 -2.94
C PRO A 41 -7.28 -15.99 -3.13
N VAL A 42 -6.85 -15.79 -4.38
CA VAL A 42 -5.60 -15.08 -4.70
C VAL A 42 -5.74 -13.58 -4.44
N VAL A 43 -6.89 -13.00 -4.74
CA VAL A 43 -7.18 -11.59 -4.42
C VAL A 43 -7.10 -11.37 -2.90
N TYR A 44 -7.69 -12.27 -2.12
CA TYR A 44 -7.62 -12.20 -0.66
C TYR A 44 -6.19 -12.32 -0.16
N GLU A 45 -5.43 -13.27 -0.67
CA GLU A 45 -4.02 -13.46 -0.31
C GLU A 45 -3.19 -12.21 -0.65
N ALA A 46 -3.45 -11.58 -1.80
CA ALA A 46 -2.79 -10.33 -2.19
C ALA A 46 -3.11 -9.20 -1.20
N ALA A 47 -4.36 -9.08 -0.78
CA ALA A 47 -4.77 -8.06 0.21
C ALA A 47 -4.07 -8.28 1.55
N VAL A 48 -3.99 -9.51 2.03
CA VAL A 48 -3.25 -9.84 3.25
C VAL A 48 -1.77 -9.48 3.10
N THR A 49 -1.17 -9.82 1.98
CA THR A 49 0.25 -9.52 1.69
C THR A 49 0.51 -8.01 1.66
N VAL A 50 -0.37 -7.24 1.03
CA VAL A 50 -0.27 -5.77 1.02
C VAL A 50 -0.31 -5.22 2.44
N MET A 51 -1.21 -5.71 3.29
CA MET A 51 -1.26 -5.28 4.69
C MET A 51 -0.01 -5.67 5.47
N MET A 52 0.55 -6.85 5.20
CA MET A 52 1.81 -7.24 5.83
C MET A 52 2.98 -6.36 5.36
N ARG A 53 2.97 -5.91 4.11
CA ARG A 53 3.96 -4.94 3.62
C ARG A 53 3.85 -3.61 4.37
N VAL A 54 2.65 -3.11 4.58
CA VAL A 54 2.40 -1.87 5.33
C VAL A 54 2.89 -2.02 6.77
N VAL A 55 2.52 -3.09 7.45
CA VAL A 55 2.95 -3.37 8.83
C VAL A 55 4.47 -3.43 8.93
N PHE A 56 5.12 -4.14 8.01
CA PHE A 56 6.57 -4.24 7.98
C PHE A 56 7.23 -2.86 7.80
N LEU A 57 6.73 -2.05 6.87
CA LEU A 57 7.31 -0.74 6.59
C LEU A 57 7.17 0.22 7.77
N LEU A 58 6.02 0.25 8.42
CA LEU A 58 5.80 1.09 9.60
C LEU A 58 6.67 0.65 10.77
N PHE A 59 6.77 -0.66 10.98
CA PHE A 59 7.61 -1.24 12.03
C PHE A 59 9.10 -0.97 11.76
N ALA A 60 9.54 -1.18 10.53
CA ALA A 60 10.94 -0.97 10.14
C ALA A 60 11.34 0.51 10.27
N GLN A 61 10.43 1.41 9.91
CA GLN A 61 10.67 2.85 10.06
C GLN A 61 10.80 3.24 11.52
N GLU A 62 9.93 2.75 12.38
CA GLU A 62 9.98 3.00 13.81
C GLU A 62 11.26 2.47 14.45
N ARG A 63 11.78 1.36 13.96
CA ARG A 63 13.01 0.73 14.43
C ARG A 63 14.29 1.32 13.81
N GLY A 64 14.17 2.30 12.93
CA GLY A 64 15.34 2.91 12.27
C GLY A 64 16.03 1.99 11.26
N LEU A 65 15.33 1.01 10.74
CA LEU A 65 15.87 0.06 9.76
C LEU A 65 15.80 0.58 8.31
N LEU A 66 15.12 1.69 8.09
CA LEU A 66 15.00 2.32 6.78
C LEU A 66 15.84 3.59 6.73
N PRO A 67 16.27 4.04 5.52
CA PRO A 67 17.06 5.26 5.40
C PRO A 67 16.34 6.48 5.99
N GLU A 68 17.09 7.32 6.72
CA GLU A 68 16.56 8.52 7.36
C GLU A 68 16.86 9.79 6.54
N THR A 69 17.22 9.63 5.26
CA THR A 69 17.50 10.76 4.38
C THR A 69 16.22 11.44 3.93
N ALA A 70 16.32 12.74 3.61
CA ALA A 70 15.18 13.49 3.05
C ALA A 70 14.69 12.86 1.74
N LEU A 71 15.60 12.36 0.91
CA LEU A 71 15.24 11.70 -0.35
C LEU A 71 14.33 10.48 -0.10
N PHE A 72 14.68 9.62 0.85
CA PHE A 72 13.85 8.46 1.18
C PHE A 72 12.52 8.91 1.77
N SER A 73 12.55 9.83 2.75
CA SER A 73 11.35 10.31 3.42
C SER A 73 10.35 10.93 2.43
N ASP A 74 10.85 11.75 1.50
CA ASP A 74 9.98 12.47 0.56
C ASP A 74 9.42 11.58 -0.56
N ALA A 75 10.18 10.57 -0.99
CA ALA A 75 9.81 9.74 -2.14
C ALA A 75 9.24 8.37 -1.75
N TYR A 76 9.71 7.79 -0.66
CA TYR A 76 9.39 6.41 -0.28
C TYR A 76 8.82 6.27 1.12
N GLY A 77 8.98 7.25 2.00
CA GLY A 77 8.50 7.17 3.37
C GLY A 77 6.98 7.08 3.43
N LEU A 78 6.47 6.05 4.12
CA LEU A 78 5.04 5.78 4.19
C LEU A 78 4.36 6.57 5.31
N ALA A 79 4.94 6.60 6.50
CA ALA A 79 4.33 7.23 7.67
C ALA A 79 4.09 8.73 7.46
N GLY A 80 5.06 9.46 6.92
CA GLY A 80 4.90 10.89 6.63
C GLY A 80 3.81 11.16 5.61
N CYS A 81 3.74 10.34 4.56
CA CYS A 81 2.68 10.44 3.55
C CYS A 81 1.29 10.23 4.18
N LEU A 82 1.15 9.25 5.06
CA LEU A 82 -0.12 8.97 5.73
C LEU A 82 -0.51 10.09 6.70
N ASP A 83 0.46 10.67 7.42
CA ASP A 83 0.22 11.81 8.29
C ASP A 83 -0.25 13.04 7.50
N ASP A 84 0.36 13.31 6.34
CA ASP A 84 -0.05 14.41 5.47
C ASP A 84 -1.47 14.22 4.95
N LEU A 85 -1.86 13.01 4.59
CA LEU A 85 -3.22 12.71 4.14
C LEU A 85 -4.23 12.85 5.27
N ASP A 86 -3.88 12.43 6.49
CA ASP A 86 -4.72 12.60 7.66
C ASP A 86 -4.98 14.08 7.93
N ALA A 87 -3.95 14.92 7.84
CA ALA A 87 -4.07 16.37 7.98
C ALA A 87 -4.97 16.97 6.89
N ARG A 88 -4.84 16.53 5.65
CA ARG A 88 -5.70 16.97 4.54
C ARG A 88 -7.15 16.58 4.74
N ALA A 89 -7.40 15.36 5.21
CA ALA A 89 -8.76 14.88 5.49
C ALA A 89 -9.45 15.70 6.57
N ARG A 90 -8.70 16.22 7.55
CA ARG A 90 -9.23 17.10 8.58
C ARG A 90 -9.50 18.52 8.08
N ALA A 91 -8.64 19.03 7.19
CA ALA A 91 -8.74 20.39 6.66
C ALA A 91 -9.77 20.49 5.53
N GLU A 92 -9.94 19.42 4.77
CA GLU A 92 -10.86 19.30 3.64
C GLU A 92 -11.91 18.22 3.96
N HIS A 93 -12.68 17.81 2.97
CA HIS A 93 -13.57 16.67 3.11
C HIS A 93 -12.84 15.37 2.76
N GLU A 94 -13.15 14.29 3.48
CA GLU A 94 -12.58 12.97 3.21
C GLU A 94 -12.81 12.51 1.76
N GLU A 95 -13.93 12.92 1.18
CA GLU A 95 -14.27 12.61 -0.21
C GLU A 95 -13.24 13.12 -1.22
N SER A 96 -12.49 14.18 -0.87
CA SER A 96 -11.43 14.70 -1.74
C SER A 96 -10.31 13.67 -1.97
N LEU A 97 -10.17 12.70 -1.06
CA LEU A 97 -9.16 11.65 -1.14
C LEU A 97 -9.58 10.47 -2.05
N ASP A 98 -10.84 10.41 -2.48
CA ASP A 98 -11.32 9.33 -3.35
C ASP A 98 -10.66 9.36 -4.73
N ALA A 99 -10.28 10.55 -5.21
CA ALA A 99 -9.70 10.75 -6.53
C ALA A 99 -8.18 10.59 -6.59
N THR A 100 -7.50 10.46 -5.45
CA THR A 100 -6.05 10.39 -5.40
C THR A 100 -5.58 9.02 -4.90
N THR A 101 -4.36 8.62 -5.32
CA THR A 101 -3.81 7.30 -5.03
C THR A 101 -2.32 7.38 -4.65
N GLN A 102 -1.93 8.44 -3.94
CA GLN A 102 -0.53 8.69 -3.60
C GLN A 102 0.08 7.60 -2.72
N VAL A 103 -0.65 7.16 -1.69
CA VAL A 103 -0.16 6.12 -0.78
C VAL A 103 0.03 4.80 -1.52
N TRP A 104 -0.91 4.44 -2.38
CA TRP A 104 -0.82 3.21 -3.16
C TRP A 104 0.44 3.19 -4.03
N HIS A 105 0.66 4.26 -4.80
CA HIS A 105 1.84 4.36 -5.66
C HIS A 105 3.14 4.34 -4.85
N ARG A 106 3.16 5.04 -3.73
CA ARG A 106 4.33 5.07 -2.84
C ARG A 106 4.62 3.70 -2.25
N LEU A 107 3.59 2.99 -1.82
CA LEU A 107 3.73 1.62 -1.30
C LEU A 107 4.32 0.67 -2.35
N LEU A 108 3.85 0.75 -3.59
CA LEU A 108 4.39 -0.08 -4.68
C LEU A 108 5.85 0.26 -4.97
N ALA A 109 6.20 1.55 -5.03
CA ALA A 109 7.56 2.00 -5.27
C ALA A 109 8.50 1.55 -4.15
N THR A 110 8.09 1.72 -2.90
CA THR A 110 8.88 1.32 -1.74
C THR A 110 9.05 -0.21 -1.69
N SER A 111 8.00 -0.96 -2.00
CA SER A 111 8.07 -2.42 -2.07
C SER A 111 9.10 -2.89 -3.08
N ARG A 112 9.12 -2.27 -4.26
CA ARG A 112 10.11 -2.57 -5.29
C ARG A 112 11.53 -2.26 -4.81
N LEU A 113 11.70 -1.11 -4.17
CA LEU A 113 13.00 -0.69 -3.64
C LEU A 113 13.50 -1.67 -2.57
N LEU A 114 12.64 -2.11 -1.66
CA LEU A 114 13.02 -3.07 -0.63
C LEU A 114 13.39 -4.42 -1.24
N HIS A 115 12.69 -4.85 -2.27
CA HIS A 115 12.98 -6.12 -2.93
C HIS A 115 14.32 -6.09 -3.69
N GLN A 116 14.60 -4.99 -4.39
CA GLN A 116 15.80 -4.84 -5.22
C GLN A 116 17.02 -4.33 -4.44
N GLY A 117 16.78 -3.57 -3.36
CA GLY A 117 17.83 -2.82 -2.70
C GLY A 117 18.22 -1.59 -3.52
N SER A 118 19.16 -0.80 -3.00
CA SER A 118 19.69 0.38 -3.66
C SER A 118 21.14 0.62 -3.31
N SER A 119 21.93 1.06 -4.29
CA SER A 119 23.34 1.44 -4.11
C SER A 119 23.57 2.95 -4.28
N PHE A 120 22.52 3.74 -4.54
CA PHE A 120 22.67 5.18 -4.64
C PHE A 120 23.04 5.79 -3.28
N GLU A 121 23.85 6.84 -3.31
CA GLU A 121 24.45 7.44 -2.11
C GLU A 121 23.43 7.77 -1.04
N ASP A 122 22.34 8.46 -1.41
CA ASP A 122 21.29 8.88 -0.47
C ASP A 122 20.17 7.84 -0.30
N LEU A 123 20.21 6.74 -1.06
CA LEU A 123 19.25 5.64 -0.99
C LEU A 123 19.94 4.30 -0.79
N ARG A 124 21.09 4.30 -0.11
CA ARG A 124 21.81 3.05 0.12
C ARG A 124 21.04 2.17 1.11
N MET A 125 20.57 1.04 0.62
CA MET A 125 19.75 0.13 1.38
C MET A 125 19.98 -1.31 0.90
N PRO A 126 20.11 -2.27 1.82
CA PRO A 126 20.20 -3.67 1.42
C PRO A 126 18.88 -4.15 0.83
N SER A 127 18.94 -5.18 -0.01
CA SER A 127 17.75 -5.88 -0.45
C SER A 127 17.17 -6.68 0.71
N TYR A 128 15.88 -6.48 0.98
CA TYR A 128 15.15 -7.32 1.94
C TYR A 128 14.61 -8.53 1.19
N GLY A 129 15.32 -9.65 1.34
CA GLY A 129 14.99 -10.90 0.65
C GLY A 129 13.67 -11.50 1.09
N GLY A 130 13.28 -12.58 0.43
CA GLY A 130 12.07 -13.32 0.69
C GLY A 130 10.92 -12.89 -0.20
N SER A 131 9.75 -13.48 0.03
CA SER A 131 8.60 -13.34 -0.85
C SER A 131 7.68 -12.16 -0.52
N LEU A 132 7.87 -11.51 0.63
CA LEU A 132 6.94 -10.46 1.07
C LEU A 132 6.86 -9.29 0.08
N PHE A 133 8.01 -8.82 -0.43
CA PHE A 133 8.07 -7.69 -1.35
C PHE A 133 8.28 -8.10 -2.81
N ASP A 134 8.22 -9.39 -3.12
CA ASP A 134 8.44 -9.88 -4.47
C ASP A 134 7.31 -9.41 -5.39
N PRO A 135 7.60 -8.59 -6.43
CA PRO A 135 6.56 -8.08 -7.33
C PRO A 135 5.96 -9.16 -8.24
N VAL A 136 6.66 -10.27 -8.44
CA VAL A 136 6.18 -11.38 -9.29
C VAL A 136 5.07 -12.16 -8.62
N ARG A 137 4.96 -12.09 -7.30
CA ARG A 137 3.98 -12.86 -6.53
C ARG A 137 2.53 -12.50 -6.88
N PHE A 138 2.25 -11.21 -7.09
CA PHE A 138 0.91 -10.72 -7.47
C PHE A 138 1.03 -9.72 -8.61
N PRO A 139 1.25 -10.18 -9.85
CA PRO A 139 1.51 -9.28 -10.98
C PRO A 139 0.39 -8.29 -11.24
N PHE A 140 -0.86 -8.63 -10.92
CA PHE A 140 -2.01 -7.75 -11.16
C PHE A 140 -1.93 -6.43 -10.39
N LEU A 141 -1.19 -6.39 -9.28
CA LEU A 141 -1.02 -5.17 -8.47
C LEU A 141 -0.20 -4.08 -9.19
N THR A 142 0.63 -4.47 -10.14
CA THR A 142 1.53 -3.57 -10.86
C THR A 142 1.25 -3.52 -12.36
N GLU A 143 0.22 -4.20 -12.83
CA GLU A 143 -0.16 -4.19 -14.24
C GLU A 143 -0.57 -2.78 -14.66
N THR A 144 -0.04 -2.33 -15.82
CA THR A 144 -0.27 -0.99 -16.34
C THR A 144 -0.87 -1.02 -17.74
N THR A 145 -1.64 0.02 -18.03
CA THR A 145 -2.11 0.35 -19.37
C THR A 145 -1.64 1.76 -19.73
N SER A 146 -2.03 2.26 -20.90
CA SER A 146 -1.77 3.64 -21.28
C SER A 146 -2.32 4.68 -20.29
N ARG A 147 -3.26 4.27 -19.44
CA ARG A 147 -3.88 5.11 -18.41
C ARG A 147 -3.26 4.96 -17.02
N GLY A 148 -2.14 4.23 -16.91
CA GLY A 148 -1.46 3.93 -15.65
C GLY A 148 -1.84 2.58 -15.06
N LEU A 149 -1.76 2.43 -13.75
CA LEU A 149 -2.08 1.19 -13.06
C LEU A 149 -3.54 0.78 -13.28
N VAL A 150 -3.76 -0.50 -13.54
CA VAL A 150 -5.10 -1.07 -13.70
C VAL A 150 -5.80 -1.15 -12.33
N VAL A 151 -5.07 -1.60 -11.30
CA VAL A 151 -5.58 -1.66 -9.93
C VAL A 151 -5.00 -0.48 -9.14
N ARG A 152 -5.87 0.35 -8.60
CA ARG A 152 -5.50 1.50 -7.77
C ARG A 152 -6.35 1.54 -6.51
N VAL A 153 -5.72 1.86 -5.39
CA VAL A 153 -6.40 2.00 -4.10
C VAL A 153 -6.37 3.48 -3.72
N SER A 154 -7.54 4.03 -3.42
CA SER A 154 -7.65 5.45 -3.11
C SER A 154 -6.99 5.82 -1.79
N ASP A 155 -6.58 7.08 -1.69
CA ASP A 155 -6.02 7.66 -0.47
C ASP A 155 -7.02 7.70 0.68
N ARG A 156 -8.29 7.49 0.41
CA ARG A 156 -9.32 7.37 1.45
C ARG A 156 -9.27 6.02 2.15
N VAL A 157 -8.96 4.94 1.41
CA VAL A 157 -8.92 3.57 1.94
C VAL A 157 -7.67 3.32 2.79
N MET A 158 -6.51 3.76 2.31
CA MET A 158 -5.22 3.46 2.95
C MET A 158 -5.05 4.08 4.34
N PRO A 159 -5.41 5.35 4.59
CA PRO A 159 -5.21 5.97 5.91
C PRO A 159 -6.03 5.34 7.02
N VAL A 160 -7.21 4.80 6.73
CA VAL A 160 -8.05 4.12 7.74
C VAL A 160 -7.30 2.95 8.36
N SER A 161 -6.65 2.16 7.50
CA SER A 161 -5.82 1.02 7.94
C SER A 161 -4.65 1.47 8.82
N TYR A 162 -3.96 2.54 8.42
CA TYR A 162 -2.83 3.09 9.16
C TYR A 162 -3.24 3.62 10.54
N THR A 163 -4.32 4.38 10.61
CA THR A 163 -4.78 4.96 11.88
C THR A 163 -5.07 3.87 12.90
N HIS A 164 -5.67 2.78 12.49
CA HIS A 164 -5.94 1.64 13.36
C HIS A 164 -4.65 0.97 13.85
N LEU A 165 -3.67 0.77 12.98
CA LEU A 165 -2.39 0.15 13.35
C LEU A 165 -1.58 1.03 14.29
N ARG A 166 -1.60 2.36 14.10
CA ARG A 166 -0.85 3.31 14.90
C ARG A 166 -1.40 3.46 16.32
N ALA A 167 -2.70 3.21 16.54
CA ALA A 167 -3.34 3.32 17.84
C ALA A 167 -2.86 2.24 18.84
N HIS A 168 -2.07 1.30 18.41
CA HIS A 168 -1.52 0.20 19.21
C HIS A 168 -0.01 0.10 19.09
#